data_d9cd3bc3fb94db503a0f6ff14c3d3852
#
_entry.id   d9cd3bc3fb94db503a0f6ff14c3d3852
#
_cell.length_a   1.000
_cell.length_b   1.000
_cell.length_c   1.000
_cell.angle_alpha   90.00
_cell.angle_beta   90.00
_cell.angle_gamma   90.00
#
_symmetry.space_group_name_H-M   'P 1'
#
loop_
_entity.id
_entity.type
_entity.pdbx_description
1 polymer ?
#
loop_
_entity_poly.entity_id
_entity_poly.type
_entity_poly.pdbx_seq_one_letter_code
_entity_poly.pdbx_strand_id
1 'polypeptide(L)'
;MSERETWATRAGFILAAVGSAVGLGNIWQFPFKTAQFGGSSFLLVYLVAVLGIGLPAILAEFVIGRKANLNTIDAFEKIGYRNWRIVGVLGLATGFWILSYYSVVGGWVLRYIAGSVTGAYFADPAAYFGQVSMGVDALVLHAVFMALVIGIVALGIEDGIEKATKLMVPSIIVILVALAVWAFTLPGASEGYTYFLSSDFGALAANFGE
;
A
#
# COMPACT_ATOMS: atom_id res chain seq x y z
N MET A 1 8.23 14.74 -30.54
CA MET A 1 7.71 14.74 -29.16
C MET A 1 6.97 13.42 -29.02
N SER A 2 7.43 12.48 -28.20
CA SER A 2 6.67 11.26 -27.93
C SER A 2 5.35 11.66 -27.29
N GLU A 3 4.25 11.14 -27.79
CA GLU A 3 2.93 11.33 -27.16
C GLU A 3 3.04 10.79 -25.72
N ARG A 4 2.53 11.56 -24.75
CA ARG A 4 2.54 11.14 -23.36
C ARG A 4 1.57 9.99 -23.20
N GLU A 5 2.02 8.88 -22.61
CA GLU A 5 1.15 7.78 -22.27
C GLU A 5 0.01 8.22 -21.34
N THR A 6 -1.18 7.74 -21.63
CA THR A 6 -2.40 8.02 -20.88
C THR A 6 -3.06 6.72 -20.47
N TRP A 7 -4.03 6.80 -19.56
CA TRP A 7 -4.84 5.64 -19.18
C TRP A 7 -5.80 5.28 -20.31
N ALA A 8 -5.88 4.02 -20.69
CA ALA A 8 -6.78 3.55 -21.73
C ALA A 8 -8.25 3.67 -21.29
N THR A 9 -8.53 3.49 -19.99
CA THR A 9 -9.89 3.52 -19.47
C THR A 9 -9.98 4.27 -18.12
N ARG A 10 -11.18 4.84 -17.85
CA ARG A 10 -11.48 5.43 -16.53
C ARG A 10 -11.37 4.38 -15.40
N ALA A 11 -11.82 3.16 -15.68
CA ALA A 11 -11.71 2.06 -14.73
C ALA A 11 -10.26 1.70 -14.43
N GLY A 12 -9.38 1.69 -15.46
CA GLY A 12 -7.95 1.49 -15.29
C GLY A 12 -7.31 2.53 -14.38
N PHE A 13 -7.63 3.81 -14.58
CA PHE A 13 -7.18 4.88 -13.70
C PHE A 13 -7.64 4.69 -12.25
N ILE A 14 -8.94 4.40 -12.04
CA ILE A 14 -9.49 4.18 -10.69
C ILE A 14 -8.83 2.98 -10.02
N LEU A 15 -8.69 1.86 -10.73
CA LEU A 15 -8.05 0.66 -10.19
C LEU A 15 -6.57 0.90 -9.88
N ALA A 16 -5.86 1.66 -10.71
CA ALA A 16 -4.48 2.02 -10.43
C ALA A 16 -4.37 2.94 -9.20
N ALA A 17 -5.26 3.91 -9.04
CA ALA A 17 -5.30 4.77 -7.86
C ALA A 17 -5.63 3.97 -6.59
N VAL A 18 -6.60 3.05 -6.65
CA VAL A 18 -6.92 2.13 -5.55
C VAL A 18 -5.73 1.21 -5.26
N GLY A 19 -5.12 0.62 -6.29
CA GLY A 19 -3.95 -0.26 -6.14
C GLY A 19 -2.74 0.44 -5.55
N SER A 20 -2.54 1.72 -5.86
CA SER A 20 -1.50 2.55 -5.24
C SER A 20 -1.78 2.83 -3.75
N ALA A 21 -3.05 2.94 -3.37
CA ALA A 21 -3.45 3.17 -1.97
C ALA A 21 -3.45 1.88 -1.13
N VAL A 22 -3.76 0.72 -1.74
CA VAL A 22 -3.81 -0.57 -1.06
C VAL A 22 -2.44 -1.23 -1.06
N GLY A 23 -1.74 -1.11 0.05
CA GLY A 23 -0.41 -1.69 0.23
C GLY A 23 -0.36 -2.72 1.38
N LEU A 24 0.83 -3.24 1.62
CA LEU A 24 1.08 -4.18 2.73
C LEU A 24 0.67 -3.60 4.08
N GLY A 25 0.88 -2.31 4.30
CA GLY A 25 0.47 -1.62 5.53
C GLY A 25 -1.03 -1.75 5.83
N ASN A 26 -1.89 -1.69 4.81
CA ASN A 26 -3.33 -1.82 4.97
C ASN A 26 -3.75 -3.23 5.38
N ILE A 27 -2.98 -4.25 4.97
CA ILE A 27 -3.34 -5.66 5.16
C ILE A 27 -2.86 -6.18 6.52
N TRP A 28 -1.67 -5.79 6.97
CA TRP A 28 -1.12 -6.31 8.22
C TRP A 28 -0.93 -5.26 9.30
N GLN A 29 -0.40 -4.09 8.96
CA GLN A 29 -0.07 -3.06 9.95
C GLN A 29 -1.31 -2.33 10.46
N PHE A 30 -2.25 -1.98 9.58
CA PHE A 30 -3.46 -1.26 9.94
C PHE A 30 -4.36 -2.06 10.91
N PRO A 31 -4.70 -3.35 10.66
CA PRO A 31 -5.44 -4.15 11.63
C PRO A 31 -4.72 -4.29 12.96
N PHE A 32 -3.39 -4.49 12.94
CA PHE A 32 -2.58 -4.58 14.14
C PHE A 32 -2.64 -3.28 14.97
N LYS A 33 -2.42 -2.12 14.33
CA LYS A 33 -2.52 -0.81 14.97
C LYS A 33 -3.94 -0.52 15.47
N THR A 34 -4.97 -0.90 14.72
CA THR A 34 -6.36 -0.76 15.16
C THR A 34 -6.60 -1.55 16.45
N ALA A 35 -6.09 -2.78 16.55
CA ALA A 35 -6.18 -3.57 17.76
C ALA A 35 -5.38 -2.96 18.93
N GLN A 36 -4.18 -2.45 18.66
CA GLN A 36 -3.31 -1.84 19.68
C GLN A 36 -3.89 -0.53 20.24
N PHE A 37 -4.52 0.29 19.39
CA PHE A 37 -4.96 1.66 19.75
C PHE A 37 -6.45 1.76 20.08
N GLY A 38 -7.07 0.69 20.56
CA GLY A 38 -8.43 0.73 21.12
C GLY A 38 -9.56 0.58 20.09
N GLY A 39 -9.35 -0.22 19.03
CA GLY A 39 -10.42 -0.64 18.13
C GLY A 39 -11.08 0.51 17.38
N SER A 40 -12.39 0.68 17.57
CA SER A 40 -13.16 1.70 16.85
C SER A 40 -12.79 3.14 17.18
N SER A 41 -12.19 3.43 18.34
CA SER A 41 -11.70 4.78 18.67
C SER A 41 -10.57 5.20 17.74
N PHE A 42 -9.63 4.30 17.41
CA PHE A 42 -8.60 4.54 16.41
C PHE A 42 -9.21 4.74 15.01
N LEU A 43 -10.20 3.92 14.63
CA LEU A 43 -10.88 4.06 13.34
C LEU A 43 -11.57 5.42 13.18
N LEU A 44 -12.21 5.93 14.23
CA LEU A 44 -12.84 7.25 14.19
C LEU A 44 -11.83 8.35 13.94
N VAL A 45 -10.71 8.36 14.67
CA VAL A 45 -9.63 9.35 14.47
C VAL A 45 -9.04 9.21 13.07
N TYR A 46 -8.80 7.98 12.61
CA TYR A 46 -8.32 7.70 11.26
C TYR A 46 -9.27 8.25 10.18
N LEU A 47 -10.58 8.01 10.30
CA LEU A 47 -11.58 8.55 9.37
C LEU A 47 -11.60 10.07 9.35
N VAL A 48 -11.52 10.71 10.51
CA VAL A 48 -11.44 12.19 10.61
C VAL A 48 -10.17 12.69 9.90
N ALA A 49 -9.04 12.05 10.11
CA ALA A 49 -7.78 12.42 9.45
C ALA A 49 -7.85 12.20 7.92
N VAL A 50 -8.40 11.08 7.47
CA VAL A 50 -8.57 10.79 6.02
C VAL A 50 -9.49 11.81 5.35
N LEU A 51 -10.62 12.13 5.97
CA LEU A 51 -11.57 13.08 5.39
C LEU A 51 -11.11 14.53 5.52
N GLY A 52 -10.46 14.90 6.63
CA GLY A 52 -10.04 16.27 6.92
C GLY A 52 -8.70 16.66 6.27
N ILE A 53 -7.80 15.72 6.10
CA ILE A 53 -6.44 15.96 5.58
C ILE A 53 -6.22 15.19 4.26
N GLY A 54 -6.46 13.89 4.27
CA GLY A 54 -6.15 13.02 3.12
C GLY A 54 -6.96 13.37 1.88
N LEU A 55 -8.27 13.53 2.01
CA LEU A 55 -9.14 13.84 0.89
C LEU A 55 -8.84 15.21 0.26
N PRO A 56 -8.69 16.32 1.01
CA PRO A 56 -8.26 17.58 0.43
C PRO A 56 -6.90 17.51 -0.25
N ALA A 57 -5.94 16.79 0.32
CA ALA A 57 -4.60 16.65 -0.25
C ALA A 57 -4.64 15.94 -1.61
N ILE A 58 -5.30 14.80 -1.72
CA ILE A 58 -5.39 14.05 -2.98
C ILE A 58 -6.18 14.83 -4.05
N LEU A 59 -7.21 15.57 -3.66
CA LEU A 59 -7.94 16.43 -4.59
C LEU A 59 -7.05 17.55 -5.14
N ALA A 60 -6.21 18.17 -4.30
CA ALA A 60 -5.24 19.17 -4.74
C ALA A 60 -4.22 18.57 -5.73
N GLU A 61 -3.71 17.36 -5.45
CA GLU A 61 -2.80 16.65 -6.36
C GLU A 61 -3.45 16.38 -7.72
N PHE A 62 -4.70 15.92 -7.74
CA PHE A 62 -5.44 15.68 -8.99
C PHE A 62 -5.66 16.97 -9.78
N VAL A 63 -5.98 18.08 -9.12
CA VAL A 63 -6.16 19.38 -9.79
C VAL A 63 -4.84 19.83 -10.40
N ILE A 64 -3.74 19.75 -9.66
CA ILE A 64 -2.39 20.12 -10.14
C ILE A 64 -2.02 19.22 -11.34
N GLY A 65 -2.16 17.90 -11.19
CA GLY A 65 -1.80 16.94 -12.23
C GLY A 65 -2.61 17.14 -13.53
N ARG A 66 -3.92 17.39 -13.42
CA ARG A 66 -4.79 17.66 -14.58
C ARG A 66 -4.49 18.98 -15.27
N LYS A 67 -4.18 20.02 -14.49
CA LYS A 67 -3.87 21.33 -15.04
C LYS A 67 -2.50 21.39 -15.70
N ALA A 68 -1.52 20.73 -15.08
CA ALA A 68 -0.14 20.76 -15.56
C ALA A 68 0.07 19.80 -16.73
N ASN A 69 -0.46 18.58 -16.67
CA ASN A 69 -0.17 17.48 -17.60
C ASN A 69 1.35 17.24 -17.77
N LEU A 70 2.10 17.34 -16.67
CA LEU A 70 3.55 17.12 -16.60
C LEU A 70 3.88 16.21 -15.41
N ASN A 71 5.16 15.85 -15.30
CA ASN A 71 5.67 15.15 -14.11
C ASN A 71 5.53 16.03 -12.85
N THR A 72 5.69 15.43 -11.67
CA THR A 72 5.49 16.09 -10.37
C THR A 72 6.41 17.29 -10.15
N ILE A 73 7.62 17.29 -10.74
CA ILE A 73 8.60 18.39 -10.57
C ILE A 73 8.21 19.59 -11.40
N ASP A 74 7.90 19.38 -12.68
CA ASP A 74 7.65 20.47 -13.63
C ASP A 74 6.19 20.98 -13.57
N ALA A 75 5.30 20.21 -12.94
CA ALA A 75 3.90 20.59 -12.79
C ALA A 75 3.73 21.94 -12.08
N PHE A 76 4.47 22.17 -11.00
CA PHE A 76 4.40 23.40 -10.22
C PHE A 76 4.89 24.63 -11.01
N GLU A 77 5.95 24.48 -11.80
CA GLU A 77 6.45 25.57 -12.64
C GLU A 77 5.45 25.94 -13.71
N LYS A 78 4.84 24.96 -14.37
CA LYS A 78 3.84 25.18 -15.42
C LYS A 78 2.60 25.92 -14.93
N ILE A 79 2.17 25.67 -13.69
CA ILE A 79 1.01 26.38 -13.11
C ILE A 79 1.36 27.72 -12.48
N GLY A 80 2.62 28.20 -12.62
CA GLY A 80 3.08 29.52 -12.18
C GLY A 80 3.76 29.56 -10.81
N TYR A 81 4.03 28.41 -10.20
CA TYR A 81 4.63 28.32 -8.86
C TYR A 81 6.03 27.68 -8.89
N ARG A 82 6.98 28.27 -9.58
CA ARG A 82 8.33 27.72 -9.79
C ARG A 82 9.05 27.34 -8.50
N ASN A 83 8.93 28.11 -7.45
CA ASN A 83 9.60 27.82 -6.17
C ASN A 83 9.07 26.55 -5.49
N TRP A 84 7.86 26.12 -5.84
CA TRP A 84 7.24 24.92 -5.31
C TRP A 84 7.67 23.62 -6.02
N ARG A 85 8.56 23.71 -7.01
CA ARG A 85 9.21 22.52 -7.61
C ARG A 85 9.86 21.63 -6.56
N ILE A 86 10.31 22.20 -5.45
CA ILE A 86 10.89 21.46 -4.33
C ILE A 86 9.92 20.40 -3.77
N VAL A 87 8.62 20.67 -3.76
CA VAL A 87 7.61 19.68 -3.32
C VAL A 87 7.61 18.47 -4.24
N GLY A 88 7.69 18.69 -5.57
CA GLY A 88 7.80 17.59 -6.54
C GLY A 88 9.09 16.78 -6.38
N VAL A 89 10.21 17.45 -6.11
CA VAL A 89 11.50 16.78 -5.84
C VAL A 89 11.42 15.95 -4.55
N LEU A 90 10.85 16.51 -3.48
CA LEU A 90 10.65 15.78 -2.22
C LEU A 90 9.72 14.58 -2.40
N GLY A 91 8.64 14.73 -3.19
CA GLY A 91 7.75 13.61 -3.52
C GLY A 91 8.47 12.48 -4.25
N LEU A 92 9.32 12.82 -5.24
CA LEU A 92 10.13 11.83 -5.96
C LEU A 92 11.14 11.15 -5.03
N ALA A 93 11.85 11.91 -4.21
CA ALA A 93 12.82 11.40 -3.23
C ALA A 93 12.14 10.48 -2.21
N THR A 94 10.96 10.85 -1.72
CA THR A 94 10.15 10.02 -0.82
C THR A 94 9.75 8.71 -1.49
N GLY A 95 9.27 8.76 -2.74
CA GLY A 95 8.93 7.55 -3.50
C GLY A 95 10.12 6.60 -3.66
N PHE A 96 11.30 7.15 -3.99
CA PHE A 96 12.54 6.37 -4.08
C PHE A 96 12.91 5.74 -2.72
N TRP A 97 12.83 6.51 -1.64
CA TRP A 97 13.13 6.03 -0.29
C TRP A 97 12.18 4.91 0.15
N ILE A 98 10.88 5.09 -0.10
CA ILE A 98 9.88 4.06 0.18
C ILE A 98 10.17 2.79 -0.63
N LEU A 99 10.42 2.91 -1.94
CA LEU A 99 10.69 1.76 -2.79
C LEU A 99 11.90 0.96 -2.32
N SER A 100 12.94 1.62 -1.78
CA SER A 100 14.18 0.97 -1.35
C SER A 100 13.96 -0.07 -0.25
N TYR A 101 13.09 0.18 0.73
CA TYR A 101 12.78 -0.80 1.76
C TYR A 101 11.57 -1.66 1.42
N TYR A 102 10.60 -1.10 0.72
CA TYR A 102 9.36 -1.80 0.37
C TYR A 102 9.60 -2.98 -0.57
N SER A 103 10.58 -2.85 -1.45
CA SER A 103 10.99 -3.93 -2.35
C SER A 103 11.64 -5.11 -1.60
N VAL A 104 12.34 -4.85 -0.49
CA VAL A 104 12.84 -5.93 0.38
C VAL A 104 11.68 -6.68 1.01
N VAL A 105 10.70 -5.96 1.56
CA VAL A 105 9.48 -6.57 2.12
C VAL A 105 8.70 -7.32 1.03
N GLY A 106 8.63 -6.78 -0.19
CA GLY A 106 8.07 -7.48 -1.34
C GLY A 106 8.76 -8.81 -1.63
N GLY A 107 10.08 -8.84 -1.52
CA GLY A 107 10.87 -10.07 -1.61
C GLY A 107 10.48 -11.10 -0.54
N TRP A 108 10.32 -10.67 0.72
CA TRP A 108 9.86 -11.56 1.79
C TRP A 108 8.49 -12.17 1.48
N VAL A 109 7.56 -11.35 0.97
CA VAL A 109 6.22 -11.84 0.58
C VAL A 109 6.32 -12.91 -0.49
N LEU A 110 7.18 -12.76 -1.50
CA LEU A 110 7.41 -13.81 -2.51
C LEU A 110 7.88 -15.13 -1.86
N ARG A 111 8.76 -15.05 -0.87
CA ARG A 111 9.23 -16.23 -0.14
C ARG A 111 8.12 -16.86 0.69
N TYR A 112 7.30 -16.05 1.34
CA TYR A 112 6.16 -16.54 2.10
C TYR A 112 5.08 -17.17 1.22
N ILE A 113 4.84 -16.68 -0.01
CA ILE A 113 3.97 -17.34 -0.98
C ILE A 113 4.48 -18.75 -1.30
N ALA A 114 5.76 -18.89 -1.58
CA ALA A 114 6.36 -20.22 -1.79
C ALA A 114 6.32 -21.10 -0.53
N GLY A 115 6.59 -20.52 0.63
CA GLY A 115 6.52 -21.19 1.94
C GLY A 115 5.12 -21.63 2.34
N SER A 116 4.07 -20.92 1.89
CA SER A 116 2.68 -21.28 2.20
C SER A 116 2.24 -22.56 1.51
N VAL A 117 2.78 -22.85 0.35
CA VAL A 117 2.50 -24.11 -0.37
C VAL A 117 3.11 -25.32 0.35
N THR A 118 4.27 -25.14 0.96
CA THR A 118 5.00 -26.21 1.66
C THR A 118 4.71 -26.27 3.16
N GLY A 119 4.07 -25.25 3.73
CA GLY A 119 3.86 -25.13 5.17
C GLY A 119 5.15 -24.85 5.98
N ALA A 120 6.21 -24.42 5.31
CA ALA A 120 7.56 -24.30 5.90
C ALA A 120 7.66 -23.37 7.11
N TYR A 121 6.78 -22.39 7.25
CA TYR A 121 6.80 -21.43 8.38
C TYR A 121 5.93 -21.87 9.57
N PHE A 122 5.13 -22.95 9.47
CA PHE A 122 4.24 -23.35 10.56
C PHE A 122 4.98 -23.95 11.75
N ALA A 123 6.12 -24.62 11.52
CA ALA A 123 6.89 -25.27 12.60
C ALA A 123 7.53 -24.23 13.54
N ASP A 124 8.15 -23.19 12.99
CA ASP A 124 8.77 -22.09 13.73
C ASP A 124 8.73 -20.82 12.89
N PRO A 125 7.67 -20.00 13.02
CA PRO A 125 7.51 -18.77 12.26
C PRO A 125 8.63 -17.74 12.49
N ALA A 126 9.18 -17.68 13.71
CA ALA A 126 10.22 -16.72 14.07
C ALA A 126 11.57 -17.09 13.43
N ALA A 127 11.97 -18.36 13.51
CA ALA A 127 13.16 -18.85 12.85
C ALA A 127 13.05 -18.72 11.33
N TYR A 128 11.88 -19.05 10.75
CA TYR A 128 11.64 -18.88 9.31
C TYR A 128 11.78 -17.42 8.89
N PHE A 129 11.20 -16.48 9.63
CA PHE A 129 11.35 -15.06 9.35
C PHE A 129 12.81 -14.61 9.45
N GLY A 130 13.54 -15.07 10.46
CA GLY A 130 14.97 -14.77 10.61
C GLY A 130 15.81 -15.23 9.41
N GLN A 131 15.48 -16.37 8.81
CA GLN A 131 16.15 -16.86 7.60
C GLN A 131 15.77 -16.04 6.34
N VAL A 132 14.49 -15.69 6.19
CA VAL A 132 13.98 -15.00 5.00
C VAL A 132 14.34 -13.51 4.99
N SER A 133 14.41 -12.90 6.17
CA SER A 133 14.57 -11.44 6.31
C SER A 133 16.00 -10.94 6.11
N MET A 134 16.99 -11.83 6.17
CA MET A 134 18.41 -11.47 6.11
C MET A 134 19.20 -12.35 5.15
N GLY A 135 20.42 -11.93 4.86
CA GLY A 135 21.37 -12.71 4.07
C GLY A 135 21.10 -12.71 2.57
N VAL A 136 21.64 -13.73 1.91
CA VAL A 136 21.60 -13.84 0.44
C VAL A 136 20.17 -14.08 -0.08
N ASP A 137 19.37 -14.84 0.66
CA ASP A 137 17.96 -15.11 0.30
C ASP A 137 17.16 -13.81 0.19
N ALA A 138 17.26 -12.92 1.17
CA ALA A 138 16.60 -11.62 1.15
C ALA A 138 17.04 -10.78 -0.05
N LEU A 139 18.34 -10.78 -0.35
CA LEU A 139 18.91 -10.03 -1.48
C LEU A 139 18.42 -10.57 -2.83
N VAL A 140 18.42 -11.88 -3.02
CA VAL A 140 17.93 -12.51 -4.25
C VAL A 140 16.45 -12.24 -4.47
N LEU A 141 15.63 -12.39 -3.44
CA LEU A 141 14.20 -12.16 -3.53
C LEU A 141 13.84 -10.69 -3.73
N HIS A 142 14.60 -9.77 -3.11
CA HIS A 142 14.53 -8.35 -3.43
C HIS A 142 14.82 -8.09 -4.91
N ALA A 143 15.88 -8.67 -5.46
CA ALA A 143 16.22 -8.53 -6.88
C ALA A 143 15.13 -9.09 -7.80
N VAL A 144 14.55 -10.25 -7.46
CA VAL A 144 13.41 -10.83 -8.19
C VAL A 144 12.20 -9.90 -8.14
N PHE A 145 11.85 -9.38 -6.96
CA PHE A 145 10.74 -8.45 -6.83
C PHE A 145 10.96 -7.18 -7.65
N MET A 146 12.17 -6.60 -7.58
CA MET A 146 12.53 -5.43 -8.39
C MET A 146 12.48 -5.72 -9.89
N ALA A 147 12.93 -6.89 -10.33
CA ALA A 147 12.82 -7.27 -11.74
C ALA A 147 11.35 -7.34 -12.20
N LEU A 148 10.44 -7.86 -11.37
CA LEU A 148 9.01 -7.87 -11.67
C LEU A 148 8.44 -6.45 -11.77
N VAL A 149 8.79 -5.57 -10.83
CA VAL A 149 8.35 -4.17 -10.83
C VAL A 149 8.88 -3.45 -12.07
N ILE A 150 10.17 -3.57 -12.36
CA ILE A 150 10.79 -2.97 -13.55
C ILE A 150 10.14 -3.51 -14.83
N GLY A 151 9.88 -4.80 -14.90
CA GLY A 151 9.22 -5.44 -16.04
C GLY A 151 7.83 -4.85 -16.30
N ILE A 152 7.00 -4.70 -15.27
CA ILE A 152 5.67 -4.10 -15.39
C ILE A 152 5.76 -2.63 -15.81
N VAL A 153 6.63 -1.85 -15.16
CA VAL A 153 6.76 -0.42 -15.44
C VAL A 153 7.36 -0.16 -16.83
N ALA A 154 8.28 -1.00 -17.29
CA ALA A 154 8.89 -0.89 -18.61
C ALA A 154 7.91 -1.13 -19.78
N LEU A 155 6.78 -1.80 -19.52
CA LEU A 155 5.69 -1.96 -20.49
C LEU A 155 4.80 -0.73 -20.62
N GLY A 156 5.05 0.31 -19.79
CA GLY A 156 4.31 1.56 -19.81
C GLY A 156 3.02 1.55 -19.00
N ILE A 157 2.21 2.59 -19.17
CA ILE A 157 0.99 2.78 -18.37
C ILE A 157 -0.10 1.81 -18.81
N GLU A 158 -0.39 1.75 -20.10
CA GLU A 158 -1.52 0.98 -20.65
C GLU A 158 -1.25 -0.52 -20.61
N ASP A 159 -0.12 -0.96 -21.14
CA ASP A 159 0.21 -2.37 -21.30
C ASP A 159 0.82 -3.01 -20.05
N GLY A 160 1.42 -2.21 -19.18
CA GLY A 160 2.03 -2.66 -17.95
C GLY A 160 1.15 -2.40 -16.72
N ILE A 161 1.14 -1.17 -16.25
CA ILE A 161 0.53 -0.79 -14.97
C ILE A 161 -0.99 -1.03 -14.96
N GLU A 162 -1.70 -0.59 -16.02
CA GLU A 162 -3.16 -0.72 -16.10
C GLU A 162 -3.60 -2.18 -16.17
N LYS A 163 -2.92 -3.03 -16.95
CA LYS A 163 -3.22 -4.46 -17.02
C LYS A 163 -2.92 -5.17 -15.70
N ALA A 164 -1.80 -4.87 -15.07
CA ALA A 164 -1.44 -5.44 -13.77
C ALA A 164 -2.48 -5.07 -12.70
N THR A 165 -2.85 -3.81 -12.58
CA THR A 165 -3.82 -3.35 -11.58
C THR A 165 -5.23 -3.87 -11.82
N LYS A 166 -5.67 -4.01 -13.07
CA LYS A 166 -6.96 -4.63 -13.43
C LYS A 166 -7.07 -6.09 -12.98
N LEU A 167 -5.95 -6.80 -12.88
CA LEU A 167 -5.92 -8.16 -12.34
C LEU A 167 -5.73 -8.17 -10.83
N MET A 168 -4.74 -7.44 -10.32
CA MET A 168 -4.31 -7.52 -8.92
C MET A 168 -5.34 -6.92 -7.96
N VAL A 169 -5.94 -5.77 -8.30
CA VAL A 169 -6.87 -5.08 -7.39
C VAL A 169 -8.16 -5.87 -7.16
N PRO A 170 -8.85 -6.39 -8.18
CA PRO A 170 -9.98 -7.28 -7.93
C PRO A 170 -9.60 -8.56 -7.19
N SER A 171 -8.43 -9.13 -7.50
CA SER A 171 -7.96 -10.36 -6.82
C SER A 171 -7.77 -10.15 -5.32
N ILE A 172 -7.16 -9.03 -4.91
CA ILE A 172 -6.97 -8.73 -3.48
C ILE A 172 -8.32 -8.50 -2.77
N ILE A 173 -9.29 -7.86 -3.44
CA ILE A 173 -10.63 -7.66 -2.88
C ILE A 173 -11.30 -9.01 -2.64
N VAL A 174 -11.24 -9.92 -3.62
CA VAL A 174 -11.82 -11.28 -3.49
C VAL A 174 -11.15 -12.04 -2.35
N ILE A 175 -9.82 -11.99 -2.25
CA ILE A 175 -9.07 -12.64 -1.16
C ILE A 175 -9.47 -12.07 0.20
N LEU A 176 -9.55 -10.75 0.33
CA LEU A 176 -9.93 -10.10 1.59
C LEU A 176 -11.37 -10.46 2.01
N VAL A 177 -12.31 -10.50 1.06
CA VAL A 177 -13.69 -10.92 1.33
C VAL A 177 -13.72 -12.40 1.77
N ALA A 178 -12.99 -13.27 1.07
CA ALA A 178 -12.91 -14.68 1.43
C ALA A 178 -12.31 -14.88 2.83
N LEU A 179 -11.25 -14.15 3.16
CA LEU A 179 -10.64 -14.16 4.49
C LEU A 179 -11.60 -13.63 5.56
N ALA A 180 -12.34 -12.56 5.28
CA ALA A 180 -13.34 -12.03 6.20
C ALA A 180 -14.45 -13.05 6.49
N VAL A 181 -14.99 -13.70 5.44
CA VAL A 181 -15.99 -14.76 5.59
C VAL A 181 -15.42 -15.94 6.39
N TRP A 182 -14.21 -16.37 6.09
CA TRP A 182 -13.56 -17.45 6.84
C TRP A 182 -13.33 -17.07 8.31
N ALA A 183 -12.91 -15.84 8.58
CA ALA A 183 -12.69 -15.36 9.95
C ALA A 183 -13.95 -15.44 10.83
N PHE A 184 -15.16 -15.27 10.25
CA PHE A 184 -16.42 -15.47 10.99
C PHE A 184 -16.64 -16.91 11.47
N THR A 185 -16.00 -17.89 10.85
CA THR A 185 -16.12 -19.30 11.22
C THR A 185 -15.15 -19.73 12.32
N LEU A 186 -14.22 -18.87 12.71
CA LEU A 186 -13.20 -19.18 13.70
C LEU A 186 -13.74 -19.09 15.13
N PRO A 187 -13.27 -19.96 16.04
CA PRO A 187 -13.55 -19.83 17.48
C PRO A 187 -13.05 -18.45 17.97
N GLY A 188 -13.89 -17.75 18.76
CA GLY A 188 -13.55 -16.42 19.26
C GLY A 188 -13.82 -15.26 18.30
N ALA A 189 -14.38 -15.50 17.11
CA ALA A 189 -14.70 -14.46 16.13
C ALA A 189 -15.60 -13.36 16.74
N SER A 190 -16.62 -13.75 17.50
CA SER A 190 -17.53 -12.81 18.17
C SER A 190 -16.82 -11.89 19.15
N GLU A 191 -15.85 -12.40 19.90
CA GLU A 191 -15.04 -11.62 20.84
C GLU A 191 -14.14 -10.63 20.09
N GLY A 192 -13.50 -11.08 19.02
CA GLY A 192 -12.69 -10.24 18.14
C GLY A 192 -13.50 -9.08 17.53
N TYR A 193 -14.69 -9.35 17.01
CA TYR A 193 -15.57 -8.31 16.47
C TYR A 193 -16.08 -7.35 17.55
N THR A 194 -16.43 -7.87 18.73
CA THR A 194 -16.84 -7.03 19.87
C THR A 194 -15.72 -6.10 20.30
N TYR A 195 -14.48 -6.62 20.39
CA TYR A 195 -13.30 -5.81 20.68
C TYR A 195 -13.06 -4.74 19.61
N PHE A 196 -13.11 -5.11 18.35
CA PHE A 196 -12.89 -4.18 17.23
C PHE A 196 -13.95 -3.06 17.18
N LEU A 197 -15.19 -3.37 17.51
CA LEU A 197 -16.29 -2.39 17.54
C LEU A 197 -16.38 -1.63 18.87
N SER A 198 -15.71 -2.09 19.94
CA SER A 198 -15.65 -1.36 21.20
C SER A 198 -14.75 -0.13 21.07
N SER A 199 -15.17 0.98 21.69
CA SER A 199 -14.37 2.21 21.69
C SER A 199 -13.60 2.32 23.00
N ASP A 200 -12.28 2.23 22.93
CA ASP A 200 -11.41 2.46 24.07
C ASP A 200 -10.53 3.70 23.82
N PHE A 201 -11.05 4.86 24.22
CA PHE A 201 -10.30 6.12 24.13
C PHE A 201 -9.15 6.19 25.14
N GLY A 202 -9.18 5.37 26.22
CA GLY A 202 -8.08 5.28 27.17
C GLY A 202 -6.86 4.63 26.54
N ALA A 203 -7.06 3.50 25.85
CA ALA A 203 -5.99 2.85 25.08
C ALA A 203 -5.45 3.75 23.96
N LEU A 204 -6.35 4.48 23.27
CA LEU A 204 -5.93 5.44 22.24
C LEU A 204 -5.04 6.55 22.85
N ALA A 205 -5.44 7.14 23.98
CA ALA A 205 -4.69 8.22 24.61
C ALA A 205 -3.34 7.74 25.19
N ALA A 206 -3.28 6.52 25.73
CA ALA A 206 -2.06 5.95 26.29
C ALA A 206 -0.97 5.69 25.23
N ASN A 207 -1.40 5.38 24.01
CA ASN A 207 -0.50 5.07 22.88
C ASN A 207 -0.39 6.25 21.89
N PHE A 208 -0.89 7.42 22.25
CA PHE A 208 -0.85 8.60 21.38
C PHE A 208 0.58 9.14 21.28
N GLY A 209 1.23 8.88 20.19
CA GLY A 209 2.63 9.29 19.95
C GLY A 209 3.57 8.14 19.54
N GLU A 210 3.07 6.89 19.54
CA GLU A 210 3.77 5.74 18.96
C GLU A 210 3.36 5.53 17.49
#